data_2b32c232e8f9bf2423717d0f3e4ce0ee
#
_entry.id   2b32c232e8f9bf2423717d0f3e4ce0ee
#
_cell.length_a   1.000
_cell.length_b   1.000
_cell.length_c   1.000
_cell.angle_alpha   90.00
_cell.angle_beta   90.00
_cell.angle_gamma   90.00
#
_symmetry.space_group_name_H-M   'P 1'
#
loop_
_entity.id
_entity.type
_entity.pdbx_description
1 polymer ?
#
loop_
_entity_poly.entity_id
_entity_poly.type
_entity_poly.pdbx_seq_one_letter_code
_entity_poly.pdbx_strand_id
1 'polypeptide(L)'
;MNMPFYVSPEQVMKDRADYARKGIARGRSLVALECAAGVLIVADNGSRTLSKISEIYDRVAFAAVGKYNEFQMLRVAGVRHADLKGYSYSREDVSAKELANAYAQTLGQVFTHEMKPYEVELLVAEVGRSGDDHAEMYHLFYDGVEIGRASCRERV
;
A
#
# COMPACT_ATOMS: atom_id res chain seq x y z
N MET A 1 -11.51 -27.84 35.05
CA MET A 1 -10.79 -28.17 33.79
C MET A 1 -11.11 -27.09 32.75
N ASN A 2 -10.19 -26.18 32.52
CA ASN A 2 -10.34 -25.25 31.41
C ASN A 2 -9.99 -26.01 30.14
N MET A 3 -11.01 -26.37 29.35
CA MET A 3 -10.75 -26.80 27.99
C MET A 3 -10.17 -25.62 27.21
N PRO A 4 -8.98 -25.75 26.62
CA PRO A 4 -8.48 -24.70 25.75
C PRO A 4 -9.46 -24.57 24.58
N PHE A 5 -9.99 -23.37 24.38
CA PHE A 5 -10.81 -23.08 23.21
C PHE A 5 -9.95 -23.25 21.97
N TYR A 6 -10.18 -24.35 21.25
CA TYR A 6 -9.53 -24.57 19.97
C TYR A 6 -10.23 -23.71 18.91
N VAL A 7 -9.47 -22.80 18.32
CA VAL A 7 -9.89 -22.04 17.15
C VAL A 7 -9.13 -22.56 15.95
N SER A 8 -9.85 -22.92 14.88
CA SER A 8 -9.20 -23.41 13.67
C SER A 8 -8.35 -22.32 13.02
N PRO A 9 -7.24 -22.67 12.34
CA PRO A 9 -6.43 -21.69 11.60
C PRO A 9 -7.26 -20.88 10.59
N GLU A 10 -8.21 -21.49 9.92
CA GLU A 10 -9.13 -20.81 8.99
C GLU A 10 -9.96 -19.73 9.70
N GLN A 11 -10.49 -20.03 10.88
CA GLN A 11 -11.27 -19.06 11.65
C GLN A 11 -10.40 -17.90 12.14
N VAL A 12 -9.17 -18.16 12.57
CA VAL A 12 -8.22 -17.13 12.97
C VAL A 12 -7.92 -16.19 11.81
N MET A 13 -7.65 -16.72 10.63
CA MET A 13 -7.36 -15.91 9.44
C MET A 13 -8.58 -15.11 8.98
N LYS A 14 -9.76 -15.70 9.06
CA LYS A 14 -11.01 -15.00 8.76
C LYS A 14 -11.25 -13.84 9.72
N ASP A 15 -11.05 -14.05 11.01
CA ASP A 15 -11.23 -13.01 12.03
C ASP A 15 -10.23 -11.86 11.84
N ARG A 16 -8.98 -12.17 11.48
CA ARG A 16 -7.95 -11.17 11.13
C ARG A 16 -8.36 -10.36 9.89
N ALA A 17 -8.82 -11.02 8.85
CA ALA A 17 -9.29 -10.36 7.63
C ALA A 17 -10.49 -9.44 7.91
N ASP A 18 -11.47 -9.90 8.67
CA ASP A 18 -12.63 -9.11 9.04
C ASP A 18 -12.25 -7.89 9.89
N TYR A 19 -11.31 -8.05 10.80
CA TYR A 19 -10.78 -6.96 11.62
C TYR A 19 -10.12 -5.88 10.75
N ALA A 20 -9.24 -6.28 9.84
CA ALA A 20 -8.56 -5.36 8.94
C ALA A 20 -9.55 -4.62 8.03
N ARG A 21 -10.49 -5.33 7.42
CA ARG A 21 -11.52 -4.73 6.55
C ARG A 21 -12.38 -3.71 7.27
N LYS A 22 -12.79 -3.99 8.50
CA LYS A 22 -13.57 -3.06 9.33
C LYS A 22 -12.80 -1.78 9.63
N GLY A 23 -11.50 -1.90 9.89
CA GLY A 23 -10.63 -0.75 10.11
C GLY A 23 -10.46 0.10 8.85
N ILE A 24 -10.25 -0.55 7.70
CA ILE A 24 -10.12 0.10 6.40
C ILE A 24 -11.42 0.80 5.99
N ALA A 25 -12.57 0.17 6.23
CA ALA A 25 -13.89 0.71 5.89
C ALA A 25 -14.22 2.04 6.60
N ARG A 26 -13.55 2.37 7.69
CA ARG A 26 -13.64 3.68 8.35
C ARG A 26 -12.92 4.79 7.60
N GLY A 27 -12.00 4.41 6.72
CA GLY A 27 -11.28 5.34 5.87
C GLY A 27 -12.15 5.89 4.73
N ARG A 28 -11.72 7.02 4.18
CA ARG A 28 -12.36 7.61 3.01
C ARG A 28 -11.68 7.13 1.74
N SER A 29 -12.45 7.01 0.67
CA SER A 29 -12.00 6.47 -0.61
C SER A 29 -10.88 7.29 -1.25
N LEU A 30 -10.07 6.59 -2.03
CA LEU A 30 -9.03 7.12 -2.88
C LEU A 30 -9.22 6.56 -4.29
N VAL A 31 -8.95 7.37 -5.30
CA VAL A 31 -9.02 6.98 -6.71
C VAL A 31 -7.72 7.35 -7.39
N ALA A 32 -7.16 6.43 -8.17
CA ALA A 32 -6.03 6.69 -9.03
C ALA A 32 -6.37 6.35 -10.48
N LEU A 33 -5.93 7.19 -11.40
CA LEU A 33 -6.20 7.07 -12.83
C LEU A 33 -4.92 7.35 -13.61
N GLU A 34 -4.63 6.51 -14.59
CA GLU A 34 -3.65 6.82 -15.61
C GLU A 34 -4.25 7.81 -16.61
N CYS A 35 -3.51 8.84 -16.97
CA CYS A 35 -3.88 9.82 -17.95
C CYS A 35 -2.67 10.18 -18.84
N ALA A 36 -2.91 10.91 -19.92
CA ALA A 36 -1.86 11.29 -20.86
C ALA A 36 -0.70 12.09 -20.22
N ALA A 37 -0.98 12.78 -19.10
CA ALA A 37 0.02 13.57 -18.36
C ALA A 37 0.74 12.79 -17.25
N GLY A 38 0.36 11.51 -17.01
CA GLY A 38 0.90 10.68 -15.94
C GLY A 38 -0.18 10.02 -15.10
N VAL A 39 -0.04 10.05 -13.78
CA VAL A 39 -1.00 9.46 -12.84
C VAL A 39 -1.69 10.56 -12.04
N LEU A 40 -3.02 10.56 -12.08
CA LEU A 40 -3.84 11.41 -11.24
C LEU A 40 -4.31 10.61 -10.02
N ILE A 41 -3.99 11.07 -8.83
CA ILE A 41 -4.46 10.46 -7.57
C ILE A 41 -5.32 11.48 -6.85
N VAL A 42 -6.53 11.06 -6.49
CA VAL A 42 -7.51 11.89 -5.79
C VAL A 42 -7.98 11.17 -4.54
N ALA A 43 -7.92 11.85 -3.41
CA ALA A 43 -8.37 11.33 -2.14
C ALA A 43 -9.27 12.32 -1.41
N ASP A 44 -10.32 11.82 -0.77
CA ASP A 44 -11.07 12.61 0.21
C ASP A 44 -10.28 12.68 1.51
N ASN A 45 -9.76 13.85 1.81
CA ASN A 45 -8.96 14.09 3.00
C ASN A 45 -9.68 15.03 3.97
N GLY A 46 -10.18 14.47 5.07
CA GLY A 46 -10.86 15.24 6.10
C GLY A 46 -9.96 16.07 7.01
N SER A 47 -8.64 15.91 6.90
CA SER A 47 -7.65 16.63 7.70
C SER A 47 -6.80 17.54 6.83
N ARG A 48 -6.48 18.73 7.34
CA ARG A 48 -5.56 19.65 6.68
C ARG A 48 -4.07 19.30 6.93
N THR A 49 -3.79 18.53 7.96
CA THR A 49 -2.42 18.22 8.41
C THR A 49 -1.96 16.82 8.04
N LEU A 50 -2.90 15.90 7.79
CA LEU A 50 -2.61 14.51 7.51
C LEU A 50 -2.85 14.24 6.04
N SER A 51 -1.81 13.91 5.28
CA SER A 51 -1.91 13.60 3.86
C SER A 51 -1.98 12.09 3.63
N LYS A 52 -2.92 11.67 2.79
CA LYS A 52 -3.04 10.28 2.32
C LYS A 52 -2.16 10.00 1.12
N ILE A 53 -1.78 11.03 0.39
CA ILE A 53 -0.99 10.95 -0.83
C ILE A 53 0.36 11.59 -0.54
N SER A 54 1.43 10.93 -0.95
CA SER A 54 2.79 11.43 -0.79
C SER A 54 3.72 10.91 -1.88
N GLU A 55 4.79 11.62 -2.08
CA GLU A 55 5.91 11.19 -2.92
C GLU A 55 6.85 10.31 -2.09
N ILE A 56 7.28 9.20 -2.67
CA ILE A 56 8.30 8.32 -2.07
C ILE A 56 9.66 8.57 -2.69
N TYR A 57 9.69 8.69 -4.00
CA TYR A 57 10.92 8.91 -4.77
C TYR A 57 10.60 9.66 -6.05
N ASP A 58 11.63 9.99 -6.87
CA ASP A 58 11.54 10.91 -8.03
C ASP A 58 10.31 10.74 -8.93
N ARG A 59 9.88 9.50 -9.15
CA ARG A 59 8.74 9.18 -10.01
C ARG A 59 7.76 8.24 -9.38
N VAL A 60 7.90 8.01 -8.07
CA VAL A 60 7.09 7.05 -7.32
C VAL A 60 6.24 7.77 -6.30
N ALA A 61 4.94 7.64 -6.45
CA ALA A 61 3.95 8.12 -5.51
C ALA A 61 3.42 6.98 -4.63
N PHE A 62 3.02 7.36 -3.43
CA PHE A 62 2.41 6.48 -2.44
C PHE A 62 1.08 7.10 -2.02
N ALA A 63 0.06 6.26 -1.96
CA ALA A 63 -1.21 6.65 -1.39
C ALA A 63 -1.77 5.52 -0.54
N ALA A 64 -2.57 5.85 0.47
CA ALA A 64 -3.10 4.86 1.38
C ALA A 64 -4.48 5.20 1.92
N VAL A 65 -5.21 4.15 2.27
CA VAL A 65 -6.50 4.22 2.95
C VAL A 65 -6.40 3.38 4.22
N GLY A 66 -7.08 3.79 5.28
CA GLY A 66 -7.14 3.07 6.54
C GLY A 66 -6.55 3.86 7.70
N LYS A 67 -5.88 3.17 8.60
CA LYS A 67 -5.35 3.76 9.82
C LYS A 67 -4.09 4.58 9.56
N TYR A 68 -4.17 5.88 9.82
CA TYR A 68 -3.14 6.85 9.45
C TYR A 68 -1.74 6.51 10.00
N ASN A 69 -1.62 6.23 11.29
CA ASN A 69 -0.32 5.94 11.89
C ASN A 69 0.35 4.70 11.28
N GLU A 70 -0.42 3.70 10.88
CA GLU A 70 0.09 2.49 10.25
C GLU A 70 0.60 2.77 8.83
N PHE A 71 -0.19 3.45 7.99
CA PHE A 71 0.30 3.75 6.66
C PHE A 71 1.39 4.85 6.65
N GLN A 72 1.43 5.72 7.65
CA GLN A 72 2.51 6.68 7.79
C GLN A 72 3.85 5.98 8.10
N MET A 73 3.85 4.96 8.94
CA MET A 73 5.04 4.13 9.18
C MET A 73 5.50 3.43 7.90
N LEU A 74 4.56 2.88 7.15
CA LEU A 74 4.86 2.21 5.88
C LEU A 74 5.41 3.19 4.84
N ARG A 75 4.86 4.40 4.77
CA ARG A 75 5.40 5.46 3.91
C ARG A 75 6.85 5.79 4.24
N VAL A 76 7.17 5.99 5.51
CA VAL A 76 8.54 6.28 5.95
C VAL A 76 9.48 5.12 5.63
N ALA A 77 9.04 3.88 5.84
CA ALA A 77 9.80 2.69 5.48
C ALA A 77 10.07 2.61 3.97
N GLY A 78 9.08 2.96 3.14
CA GLY A 78 9.24 3.02 1.69
C GLY A 78 10.22 4.09 1.23
N VAL A 79 10.18 5.28 1.82
CA VAL A 79 11.14 6.36 1.54
C VAL A 79 12.57 5.90 1.88
N ARG A 80 12.77 5.29 3.03
CA ARG A 80 14.09 4.75 3.44
C ARG A 80 14.60 3.65 2.50
N HIS A 81 13.72 2.75 2.10
CA HIS A 81 14.05 1.68 1.16
C HIS A 81 14.47 2.26 -0.20
N ALA A 82 13.71 3.22 -0.72
CA ALA A 82 14.01 3.89 -1.97
C ALA A 82 15.32 4.69 -1.91
N ASP A 83 15.55 5.45 -0.85
CA ASP A 83 16.77 6.23 -0.64
C ASP A 83 18.00 5.33 -0.56
N LEU A 84 17.92 4.24 0.20
CA LEU A 84 19.02 3.29 0.35
C LEU A 84 19.37 2.63 -0.99
N LYS A 85 18.37 2.22 -1.74
CA LYS A 85 18.59 1.61 -3.05
C LYS A 85 19.15 2.60 -4.06
N GLY A 86 18.57 3.79 -4.14
CA GLY A 86 19.04 4.85 -5.05
C GLY A 86 20.46 5.31 -4.75
N TYR A 87 20.86 5.29 -3.48
CA TYR A 87 22.23 5.60 -3.06
C TYR A 87 23.22 4.45 -3.36
N SER A 88 22.81 3.20 -3.11
CA SER A 88 23.69 2.01 -3.26
C SER A 88 23.91 1.61 -4.72
N TYR A 89 22.94 1.89 -5.59
CA TYR A 89 22.98 1.54 -7.01
C TYR A 89 22.81 2.80 -7.87
N SER A 90 21.59 3.09 -8.29
CA SER A 90 21.23 4.26 -9.08
C SER A 90 19.83 4.73 -8.73
N ARG A 91 19.57 6.03 -8.86
CA ARG A 91 18.22 6.58 -8.71
C ARG A 91 17.22 5.96 -9.69
N GLU A 92 17.70 5.55 -10.84
CA GLU A 92 16.88 4.91 -11.90
C GLU A 92 16.48 3.49 -11.56
N ASP A 93 17.18 2.83 -10.64
CA ASP A 93 16.89 1.44 -10.22
C ASP A 93 15.74 1.36 -9.22
N VAL A 94 15.31 2.49 -8.67
CA VAL A 94 14.15 2.53 -7.76
C VAL A 94 12.87 2.47 -8.59
N SER A 95 12.09 1.40 -8.41
CA SER A 95 10.84 1.15 -9.13
C SER A 95 9.66 0.93 -8.20
N ALA A 96 8.47 1.26 -8.68
CA ALA A 96 7.22 0.98 -7.96
C ALA A 96 7.01 -0.51 -7.74
N LYS A 97 7.38 -1.35 -8.71
CA LYS A 97 7.27 -2.81 -8.62
C LYS A 97 8.05 -3.37 -7.45
N GLU A 98 9.28 -2.94 -7.28
CA GLU A 98 10.11 -3.42 -6.18
C GLU A 98 9.60 -2.95 -4.82
N LEU A 99 9.19 -1.69 -4.73
CA LEU A 99 8.56 -1.15 -3.53
C LEU A 99 7.27 -1.89 -3.19
N ALA A 100 6.43 -2.16 -4.19
CA ALA A 100 5.21 -2.94 -4.01
C ALA A 100 5.50 -4.36 -3.50
N ASN A 101 6.49 -5.05 -4.06
CA ASN A 101 6.92 -6.36 -3.57
C ASN A 101 7.41 -6.32 -2.11
N ALA A 102 8.19 -5.32 -1.74
CA ALA A 102 8.66 -5.14 -0.37
C ALA A 102 7.50 -4.88 0.60
N TYR A 103 6.55 -4.04 0.21
CA TYR A 103 5.33 -3.81 1.00
C TYR A 103 4.46 -5.05 1.11
N ALA A 104 4.27 -5.80 0.03
CA ALA A 104 3.50 -7.04 0.02
C ALA A 104 4.07 -8.07 1.01
N GLN A 105 5.38 -8.23 1.04
CA GLN A 105 6.07 -9.09 2.00
C GLN A 105 5.86 -8.62 3.44
N THR A 106 6.00 -7.34 3.70
CA THR A 106 5.80 -6.77 5.04
C THR A 106 4.36 -6.95 5.51
N LEU A 107 3.38 -6.60 4.67
CA LEU A 107 1.96 -6.74 4.98
C LEU A 107 1.57 -8.21 5.21
N GLY A 108 2.02 -9.11 4.36
CA GLY A 108 1.78 -10.54 4.50
C GLY A 108 2.38 -11.13 5.77
N GLN A 109 3.59 -10.74 6.13
CA GLN A 109 4.25 -11.16 7.34
C GLN A 109 3.51 -10.67 8.60
N VAL A 110 3.13 -9.41 8.64
CA VAL A 110 2.36 -8.85 9.74
C VAL A 110 0.98 -9.51 9.86
N PHE A 111 0.32 -9.73 8.74
CA PHE A 111 -0.99 -10.40 8.72
C PHE A 111 -0.95 -11.82 9.29
N THR A 112 0.13 -12.56 9.05
CA THR A 112 0.24 -13.97 9.47
C THR A 112 0.89 -14.17 10.83
N HIS A 113 1.82 -13.33 11.24
CA HIS A 113 2.67 -13.55 12.42
C HIS A 113 2.43 -12.58 13.57
N GLU A 114 1.98 -11.35 13.30
CA GLU A 114 1.74 -10.38 14.36
C GLU A 114 0.38 -10.58 15.02
N MET A 115 0.23 -10.05 16.23
CA MET A 115 -1.03 -10.16 16.99
C MET A 115 -2.18 -9.43 16.28
N LYS A 116 -1.87 -8.33 15.60
CA LYS A 116 -2.84 -7.48 14.92
C LYS A 116 -2.40 -7.24 13.47
N PRO A 117 -3.28 -7.46 12.47
CA PRO A 117 -2.98 -7.08 11.10
C PRO A 117 -2.97 -5.57 10.93
N TYR A 118 -2.32 -5.08 9.89
CA TYR A 118 -2.48 -3.68 9.47
C TYR A 118 -3.86 -3.42 8.88
N GLU A 119 -4.47 -2.33 9.31
CA GLU A 119 -5.77 -1.85 8.82
C GLU A 119 -5.55 -0.83 7.68
N VAL A 120 -4.87 -1.26 6.63
CA VAL A 120 -4.48 -0.39 5.51
C VAL A 120 -4.63 -1.09 4.16
N GLU A 121 -4.88 -0.29 3.14
CA GLU A 121 -4.65 -0.61 1.74
C GLU A 121 -3.75 0.46 1.15
N LEU A 122 -2.80 0.03 0.33
CA LEU A 122 -1.77 0.89 -0.24
C LEU A 122 -1.88 0.94 -1.75
N LEU A 123 -1.55 2.09 -2.30
CA LEU A 123 -1.31 2.27 -3.73
C LEU A 123 0.12 2.79 -3.91
N VAL A 124 0.88 2.14 -4.78
CA VAL A 124 2.18 2.61 -5.25
C VAL A 124 2.08 2.82 -6.73
N ALA A 125 2.45 4.00 -7.19
CA ALA A 125 2.37 4.37 -8.60
C ALA A 125 3.69 4.97 -9.09
N GLU A 126 4.11 4.59 -10.29
CA GLU A 126 5.27 5.13 -10.98
C GLU A 126 4.87 5.71 -12.33
N VAL A 127 5.30 6.92 -12.61
CA VAL A 127 5.12 7.51 -13.95
C VAL A 127 6.21 7.03 -14.90
N GLY A 128 5.87 6.84 -16.17
CA GLY A 128 6.81 6.42 -17.20
C GLY A 128 8.00 7.37 -17.37
N ARG A 129 9.09 6.87 -17.90
CA ARG A 129 10.34 7.62 -18.14
C ARG A 129 10.30 8.45 -19.41
N SER A 130 9.59 7.96 -20.40
CA SER A 130 9.40 8.64 -21.69
C SER A 130 7.92 8.71 -22.04
N GLY A 131 7.55 9.54 -23.00
CA GLY A 131 6.16 9.75 -23.39
C GLY A 131 5.41 8.51 -23.90
N ASP A 132 6.15 7.45 -24.24
CA ASP A 132 5.60 6.17 -24.71
C ASP A 132 5.50 5.11 -23.59
N ASP A 133 6.08 5.37 -22.42
CA ASP A 133 6.03 4.46 -21.28
C ASP A 133 4.73 4.65 -20.52
N HIS A 134 4.00 3.56 -20.34
CA HIS A 134 2.82 3.55 -19.48
C HIS A 134 3.18 3.70 -18.00
N ALA A 135 2.30 4.30 -17.24
CA ALA A 135 2.41 4.31 -15.79
C ALA A 135 2.20 2.92 -15.22
N GLU A 136 2.88 2.62 -14.13
CA GLU A 136 2.69 1.39 -13.37
C GLU A 136 2.00 1.72 -12.05
N MET A 137 0.95 0.98 -11.72
CA MET A 137 0.21 1.12 -10.47
C MET A 137 0.04 -0.24 -9.81
N TYR A 138 0.27 -0.29 -8.51
CA TYR A 138 0.14 -1.48 -7.69
C TYR A 138 -0.76 -1.19 -6.49
N HIS A 139 -1.83 -1.98 -6.38
CA HIS A 139 -2.73 -1.96 -5.24
C HIS A 139 -2.40 -3.12 -4.31
N LEU A 140 -2.13 -2.84 -3.06
CA LEU A 140 -1.76 -3.81 -2.05
C LEU A 140 -2.80 -3.85 -0.95
N PHE A 141 -3.21 -5.05 -0.60
CA PHE A 141 -4.18 -5.30 0.45
C PHE A 141 -3.49 -5.60 1.79
N TYR A 142 -4.27 -5.54 2.85
CA TYR A 142 -3.82 -5.78 4.22
C TYR A 142 -3.13 -7.14 4.44
N ASP A 143 -3.44 -8.13 3.62
CA ASP A 143 -2.90 -9.50 3.69
C ASP A 143 -1.65 -9.72 2.84
N GLY A 144 -1.16 -8.69 2.17
CA GLY A 144 -0.01 -8.76 1.28
C GLY A 144 -0.34 -9.21 -0.14
N VAL A 145 -1.62 -9.36 -0.49
CA VAL A 145 -2.02 -9.56 -1.88
C VAL A 145 -1.76 -8.29 -2.67
N GLU A 146 -1.14 -8.44 -3.81
CA GLU A 146 -0.81 -7.36 -4.73
C GLU A 146 -1.56 -7.54 -6.04
N ILE A 147 -2.22 -6.48 -6.49
CA ILE A 147 -2.78 -6.38 -7.83
C ILE A 147 -1.94 -5.35 -8.59
N GLY A 148 -1.15 -5.84 -9.56
CA GLY A 148 -0.32 -5.00 -10.42
C GLY A 148 -1.06 -4.57 -11.67
N ARG A 149 -0.69 -3.38 -12.16
CA ARG A 149 -1.19 -2.76 -13.39
C ARG A 149 -2.71 -2.67 -13.44
N ALA A 150 -3.26 -1.83 -12.58
CA ALA A 150 -4.65 -1.46 -12.65
C ALA A 150 -4.95 -0.81 -14.01
N SER A 151 -5.73 -1.49 -14.84
CA SER A 151 -6.27 -0.87 -16.05
C SER A 151 -7.26 0.21 -15.65
N CYS A 152 -7.03 1.42 -16.02
CA CYS A 152 -7.92 2.61 -16.09
C CYS A 152 -9.00 2.88 -15.01
N ARG A 153 -9.35 2.00 -14.11
CA ARG A 153 -10.46 2.18 -13.15
C ARG A 153 -10.34 1.30 -11.92
N GLU A 154 -9.32 1.47 -11.12
CA GLU A 154 -9.36 0.81 -9.83
C GLU A 154 -9.68 1.81 -8.72
N ARG A 155 -10.72 1.49 -7.96
CA ARG A 155 -11.20 2.25 -6.82
C ARG A 155 -10.70 1.56 -5.54
N VAL A 156 -9.83 2.22 -4.86
CA VAL A 156 -9.35 1.79 -3.55
C VAL A 156 -10.23 2.34 -2.43
#